data_8957ef9b38a53aafeb6663f5edc111c2
#
_entry.id   8957ef9b38a53aafeb6663f5edc111c2
#
_cell.length_a   1.000
_cell.length_b   1.000
_cell.length_c   1.000
_cell.angle_alpha   90.00
_cell.angle_beta   90.00
_cell.angle_gamma   90.00
#
_symmetry.space_group_name_H-M   'P 1'
#
loop_
_entity.id
_entity.type
_entity.pdbx_description
1 polymer ?
#
loop_
_entity_poly.entity_id
_entity_poly.type
_entity_poly.pdbx_seq_one_letter_code
_entity_poly.pdbx_strand_id
1 'polypeptide(L)'
;LEIVREDGFIKCPGIVDDTRGCATVLSTIRALNAAGIQTKGDIQFVGTVQEEGTGALKGMQYYVNHHPELDASISVDGPGFEEITYEATGIQTYEINFHGVGGHACGAFAKVANPIHAAGRAIAKIAEIQVPKEPMTTFAVTTMQAGSFEAVHAIVPVAQIRFNFRSNSQEELEKLRKKIFDAIDEACKEETERWGMDTITYDVKHICDVNAGHQD
;
A
#
# COMPACT_ATOMS: atom_id res chain seq x y z
N LEU A 1 -23.73 0.91 -9.01
CA LEU A 1 -22.85 1.03 -10.19
C LEU A 1 -23.72 1.01 -11.43
N GLU A 2 -23.58 2.02 -12.28
CA GLU A 2 -24.29 2.10 -13.56
C GLU A 2 -23.39 1.60 -14.68
N ILE A 3 -23.93 0.70 -15.50
CA ILE A 3 -23.24 0.17 -16.69
C ILE A 3 -23.71 0.95 -17.91
N VAL A 4 -22.80 1.69 -18.56
CA VAL A 4 -23.08 2.41 -19.80
C VAL A 4 -22.55 1.63 -20.99
N ARG A 5 -23.39 1.48 -22.03
CA ARG A 5 -23.01 0.88 -23.33
C ARG A 5 -23.10 1.95 -24.40
N GLU A 6 -21.97 2.32 -24.97
CA GLU A 6 -21.88 3.41 -25.93
C GLU A 6 -20.74 3.15 -26.90
N ASP A 7 -20.98 3.35 -28.19
CA ASP A 7 -20.00 3.24 -29.27
C ASP A 7 -19.20 1.93 -29.29
N GLY A 8 -19.83 0.81 -28.92
CA GLY A 8 -19.18 -0.50 -28.85
C GLY A 8 -18.38 -0.75 -27.56
N PHE A 9 -18.37 0.21 -26.64
CA PHE A 9 -17.69 0.09 -25.34
C PHE A 9 -18.69 -0.18 -24.19
N ILE A 10 -18.19 -0.86 -23.18
CA ILE A 10 -18.85 -1.00 -21.89
C ILE A 10 -18.05 -0.16 -20.89
N LYS A 11 -18.72 0.83 -20.26
CA LYS A 11 -18.11 1.74 -19.30
C LYS A 11 -18.73 1.48 -17.93
N CYS A 12 -17.91 1.17 -16.94
CA CYS A 12 -18.30 1.01 -15.53
C CYS A 12 -17.05 1.07 -14.65
N PRO A 13 -17.09 1.67 -13.46
CA PRO A 13 -16.01 1.51 -12.50
C PRO A 13 -15.73 0.03 -12.21
N GLY A 14 -14.45 -0.38 -12.23
CA GLY A 14 -14.02 -1.76 -12.03
C GLY A 14 -14.21 -2.69 -13.23
N ILE A 15 -14.60 -2.18 -14.41
CA ILE A 15 -14.79 -3.03 -15.61
C ILE A 15 -13.46 -3.52 -16.19
N VAL A 16 -12.43 -2.71 -16.14
CA VAL A 16 -11.10 -3.03 -16.63
C VAL A 16 -10.27 -3.72 -15.56
N ASP A 17 -10.36 -3.23 -14.34
CA ASP A 17 -9.66 -3.68 -13.17
C ASP A 17 -10.67 -4.10 -12.08
N ASP A 18 -11.01 -5.41 -11.91
CA ASP A 18 -10.57 -6.49 -12.80
C ASP A 18 -11.74 -7.39 -13.26
N THR A 19 -12.92 -6.82 -13.47
CA THR A 19 -14.09 -7.59 -13.98
C THR A 19 -13.78 -8.25 -15.33
N ARG A 20 -12.95 -7.61 -16.16
CA ARG A 20 -12.52 -8.15 -17.44
C ARG A 20 -11.65 -9.38 -17.27
N GLY A 21 -10.68 -9.37 -16.34
CA GLY A 21 -9.85 -10.53 -16.02
C GLY A 21 -10.70 -11.71 -15.54
N CYS A 22 -11.65 -11.46 -14.65
CA CYS A 22 -12.63 -12.46 -14.23
C CYS A 22 -13.39 -13.08 -15.43
N ALA A 23 -13.85 -12.25 -16.37
CA ALA A 23 -14.54 -12.72 -17.58
C ALA A 23 -13.60 -13.54 -18.48
N THR A 24 -12.31 -13.17 -18.58
CA THR A 24 -11.29 -13.90 -19.32
C THR A 24 -11.05 -15.27 -18.72
N VAL A 25 -10.90 -15.39 -17.41
CA VAL A 25 -10.75 -16.66 -16.70
C VAL A 25 -11.94 -17.58 -16.96
N LEU A 26 -13.17 -17.09 -16.80
CA LEU A 26 -14.38 -17.86 -17.07
C LEU A 26 -14.49 -18.30 -18.54
N SER A 27 -14.08 -17.44 -19.47
CA SER A 27 -14.07 -17.77 -20.89
C SER A 27 -13.01 -18.83 -21.23
N THR A 28 -11.86 -18.81 -20.57
CA THR A 28 -10.82 -19.83 -20.69
C THR A 28 -11.32 -21.20 -20.24
N ILE A 29 -12.01 -21.30 -19.10
CA ILE A 29 -12.64 -22.53 -18.64
C ILE A 29 -13.59 -23.09 -19.72
N ARG A 30 -14.44 -22.24 -20.26
CA ARG A 30 -15.40 -22.63 -21.29
C ARG A 30 -14.72 -23.09 -22.58
N ALA A 31 -13.65 -22.41 -22.99
CA ALA A 31 -12.89 -22.76 -24.18
C ALA A 31 -12.18 -24.11 -24.03
N LEU A 32 -11.53 -24.36 -22.93
CA LEU A 32 -10.86 -25.64 -22.63
C LEU A 32 -11.86 -26.79 -22.66
N ASN A 33 -13.00 -26.64 -21.99
CA ASN A 33 -14.06 -27.65 -21.98
C ASN A 33 -14.64 -27.90 -23.37
N ALA A 34 -14.92 -26.84 -24.14
CA ALA A 34 -15.48 -26.96 -25.49
C ALA A 34 -14.51 -27.63 -26.48
N ALA A 35 -13.21 -27.37 -26.32
CA ALA A 35 -12.16 -27.97 -27.16
C ALA A 35 -11.76 -29.38 -26.72
N GLY A 36 -12.26 -29.89 -25.58
CA GLY A 36 -11.89 -31.17 -25.02
C GLY A 36 -10.40 -31.30 -24.67
N ILE A 37 -9.75 -30.14 -24.37
CA ILE A 37 -8.34 -30.13 -24.03
C ILE A 37 -8.14 -30.77 -22.64
N GLN A 38 -7.24 -31.76 -22.61
CA GLN A 38 -6.75 -32.33 -21.36
C GLN A 38 -5.31 -31.99 -21.14
N THR A 39 -5.01 -31.46 -19.96
CA THR A 39 -3.68 -31.05 -19.53
C THR A 39 -2.98 -32.21 -18.82
N LYS A 40 -1.64 -32.17 -18.75
CA LYS A 40 -0.86 -33.17 -18.01
C LYS A 40 -1.04 -33.05 -16.50
N GLY A 41 -1.19 -31.83 -16.02
CA GLY A 41 -1.45 -31.53 -14.61
C GLY A 41 -2.83 -30.91 -14.44
N ASP A 42 -3.22 -30.71 -13.21
CA ASP A 42 -4.47 -30.08 -12.86
C ASP A 42 -4.37 -28.56 -13.02
N ILE A 43 -5.46 -27.91 -13.44
CA ILE A 43 -5.59 -26.46 -13.49
C ILE A 43 -6.66 -26.07 -12.47
N GLN A 44 -6.28 -25.24 -11.53
CA GLN A 44 -7.19 -24.63 -10.57
C GLN A 44 -7.52 -23.20 -11.02
N PHE A 45 -8.79 -22.88 -11.14
CA PHE A 45 -9.26 -21.55 -11.45
C PHE A 45 -9.76 -20.88 -10.16
N VAL A 46 -9.09 -19.83 -9.75
CA VAL A 46 -9.28 -19.23 -8.42
C VAL A 46 -9.69 -17.78 -8.54
N GLY A 47 -10.78 -17.41 -7.90
CA GLY A 47 -11.17 -16.02 -7.68
C GLY A 47 -10.77 -15.60 -6.27
N THR A 48 -9.92 -14.61 -6.13
CA THR A 48 -9.48 -14.11 -4.84
C THR A 48 -10.21 -12.83 -4.45
N VAL A 49 -10.19 -12.50 -3.16
CA VAL A 49 -10.75 -11.28 -2.60
C VAL A 49 -9.65 -10.46 -1.92
N GLN A 50 -9.92 -9.18 -1.68
CA GLN A 50 -9.00 -8.28 -0.98
C GLN A 50 -7.64 -8.15 -1.69
N GLU A 51 -7.66 -8.05 -3.01
CA GLU A 51 -6.47 -7.73 -3.77
C GLU A 51 -6.09 -6.27 -3.51
N GLU A 52 -7.02 -5.34 -3.68
CA GLU A 52 -6.85 -3.91 -3.72
C GLU A 52 -6.57 -3.23 -2.37
N GLY A 53 -5.79 -2.17 -2.43
CA GLY A 53 -5.61 -1.18 -1.36
C GLY A 53 -5.21 -1.79 -0.01
N THR A 54 -6.05 -1.61 1.01
CA THR A 54 -5.82 -2.17 2.36
C THR A 54 -6.11 -3.67 2.46
N GLY A 55 -6.62 -4.27 1.40
CA GLY A 55 -6.77 -5.72 1.26
C GLY A 55 -5.43 -6.42 1.12
N ALA A 56 -4.47 -5.77 0.43
CA ALA A 56 -3.08 -6.17 0.39
C ALA A 56 -2.86 -7.61 -0.09
N LEU A 57 -3.56 -8.04 -1.15
CA LEU A 57 -3.47 -9.39 -1.74
C LEU A 57 -3.84 -10.54 -0.77
N LYS A 58 -4.56 -10.28 0.32
CA LYS A 58 -4.78 -11.28 1.39
C LYS A 58 -5.39 -12.58 0.90
N GLY A 59 -6.33 -12.51 -0.05
CA GLY A 59 -6.94 -13.70 -0.63
C GLY A 59 -5.92 -14.59 -1.34
N MET A 60 -5.05 -14.01 -2.15
CA MET A 60 -4.01 -14.74 -2.86
C MET A 60 -2.92 -15.25 -1.91
N GLN A 61 -2.48 -14.43 -0.97
CA GLN A 61 -1.52 -14.84 0.07
C GLN A 61 -2.05 -16.04 0.87
N TYR A 62 -3.31 -15.99 1.27
CA TYR A 62 -3.94 -17.13 1.95
C TYR A 62 -3.91 -18.38 1.07
N TYR A 63 -4.34 -18.25 -0.19
CA TYR A 63 -4.41 -19.37 -1.11
C TYR A 63 -3.04 -20.02 -1.33
N VAL A 64 -2.03 -19.27 -1.69
CA VAL A 64 -0.67 -19.78 -1.94
C VAL A 64 -0.07 -20.45 -0.69
N ASN A 65 -0.27 -19.84 0.48
CA ASN A 65 0.25 -20.39 1.74
C ASN A 65 -0.41 -21.72 2.16
N HIS A 66 -1.63 -22.00 1.66
CA HIS A 66 -2.36 -23.24 1.97
C HIS A 66 -2.30 -24.29 0.86
N HIS A 67 -1.68 -23.96 -0.27
CA HIS A 67 -1.53 -24.82 -1.43
C HIS A 67 -0.06 -24.96 -1.87
N PRO A 68 0.80 -25.57 -1.02
CA PRO A 68 2.22 -25.74 -1.34
C PRO A 68 2.48 -26.71 -2.49
N GLU A 69 1.45 -27.43 -2.95
CA GLU A 69 1.49 -28.34 -4.09
C GLU A 69 1.43 -27.62 -5.44
N LEU A 70 1.21 -26.32 -5.46
CA LEU A 70 1.15 -25.55 -6.71
C LEU A 70 2.54 -25.41 -7.34
N ASP A 71 2.68 -25.84 -8.59
CA ASP A 71 3.92 -25.66 -9.35
C ASP A 71 4.09 -24.23 -9.87
N ALA A 72 2.98 -23.58 -10.27
CA ALA A 72 2.98 -22.23 -10.80
C ALA A 72 1.61 -21.56 -10.64
N SER A 73 1.60 -20.22 -10.72
CA SER A 73 0.38 -19.42 -10.78
C SER A 73 0.45 -18.40 -11.92
N ILE A 74 -0.69 -18.14 -12.54
CA ILE A 74 -0.86 -17.09 -13.55
C ILE A 74 -1.91 -16.14 -13.02
N SER A 75 -1.54 -14.91 -12.75
CA SER A 75 -2.48 -13.83 -12.44
C SER A 75 -3.00 -13.21 -13.72
N VAL A 76 -4.32 -13.06 -13.81
CA VAL A 76 -4.99 -12.40 -14.94
C VAL A 76 -5.51 -11.07 -14.41
N ASP A 77 -4.76 -10.00 -14.67
CA ASP A 77 -5.01 -8.68 -14.12
C ASP A 77 -4.50 -7.58 -15.08
N GLY A 78 -4.90 -6.32 -14.82
CA GLY A 78 -4.41 -5.16 -15.53
C GLY A 78 -5.04 -4.87 -16.89
N PRO A 79 -4.76 -3.69 -17.49
CA PRO A 79 -5.40 -3.20 -18.70
C PRO A 79 -4.79 -3.73 -20.02
N GLY A 80 -3.58 -4.31 -19.97
CA GLY A 80 -2.84 -4.77 -21.15
C GLY A 80 -3.45 -6.00 -21.81
N PHE A 81 -3.13 -6.22 -23.10
CA PHE A 81 -3.54 -7.40 -23.87
C PHE A 81 -2.36 -8.24 -24.38
N GLU A 82 -1.18 -7.66 -24.45
CA GLU A 82 -0.01 -8.25 -25.10
C GLU A 82 1.21 -8.30 -24.18
N GLU A 83 0.97 -8.19 -22.86
CA GLU A 83 2.02 -8.17 -21.85
C GLU A 83 1.97 -9.40 -20.98
N ILE A 84 3.14 -9.99 -20.73
CA ILE A 84 3.35 -11.01 -19.70
C ILE A 84 4.38 -10.46 -18.75
N THR A 85 3.95 -10.22 -17.51
CA THR A 85 4.82 -9.73 -16.44
C THR A 85 5.41 -10.93 -15.70
N TYR A 86 6.72 -11.01 -15.64
CA TYR A 86 7.48 -12.05 -14.95
C TYR A 86 8.36 -11.50 -13.81
N GLU A 87 8.27 -10.21 -13.55
CA GLU A 87 8.89 -9.54 -12.40
C GLU A 87 7.80 -9.00 -11.48
N ALA A 88 7.95 -9.23 -10.18
CA ALA A 88 7.07 -8.68 -9.17
C ALA A 88 7.74 -7.50 -8.46
N THR A 89 7.11 -6.34 -8.50
CA THR A 89 7.51 -5.17 -7.72
C THR A 89 7.19 -5.42 -6.25
N GLY A 90 8.19 -5.30 -5.38
CA GLY A 90 7.97 -5.33 -3.94
C GLY A 90 7.20 -4.09 -3.48
N ILE A 91 6.29 -4.28 -2.52
CA ILE A 91 5.39 -3.23 -2.03
C ILE A 91 5.35 -3.28 -0.51
N GLN A 92 5.59 -2.14 0.13
CA GLN A 92 5.34 -1.99 1.56
C GLN A 92 4.43 -0.79 1.82
N THR A 93 3.43 -0.98 2.69
CA THR A 93 2.47 0.06 3.07
C THR A 93 2.33 0.08 4.58
N TYR A 94 2.50 1.27 5.16
CA TYR A 94 2.43 1.48 6.60
C TYR A 94 1.46 2.60 6.96
N GLU A 95 0.92 2.49 8.16
CA GLU A 95 0.22 3.54 8.88
C GLU A 95 1.02 3.86 10.15
N ILE A 96 1.30 5.13 10.35
CA ILE A 96 1.97 5.64 11.56
C ILE A 96 0.99 6.53 12.31
N ASN A 97 0.80 6.22 13.58
CA ASN A 97 0.02 7.05 14.49
C ASN A 97 0.96 7.74 15.46
N PHE A 98 1.10 9.04 15.33
CA PHE A 98 1.88 9.88 16.25
C PHE A 98 1.01 10.22 17.44
N HIS A 99 1.53 10.02 18.66
CA HIS A 99 0.82 10.24 19.90
C HIS A 99 1.46 11.35 20.73
N GLY A 100 0.61 12.16 21.35
CA GLY A 100 1.01 13.19 22.31
C GLY A 100 -0.08 13.40 23.36
N VAL A 101 0.19 14.28 24.31
CA VAL A 101 -0.75 14.54 25.42
C VAL A 101 -2.01 15.29 24.94
N GLY A 102 -1.86 16.15 23.92
CA GLY A 102 -2.93 17.04 23.50
C GLY A 102 -3.17 18.21 24.46
N GLY A 103 -4.09 19.11 24.11
CA GLY A 103 -4.45 20.22 24.98
C GLY A 103 -5.00 21.44 24.24
N HIS A 104 -5.25 22.50 25.00
CA HIS A 104 -5.71 23.77 24.41
C HIS A 104 -4.54 24.52 23.78
N ALA A 105 -4.67 24.96 22.54
CA ALA A 105 -3.60 25.54 21.75
C ALA A 105 -2.86 26.70 22.47
N CYS A 106 -3.57 27.58 23.19
CA CYS A 106 -2.97 28.65 23.98
C CYS A 106 -2.50 28.13 25.35
N GLY A 107 -3.35 27.41 26.09
CA GLY A 107 -3.05 27.03 27.50
C GLY A 107 -1.96 25.95 27.62
N ALA A 108 -1.81 25.11 26.63
CA ALA A 108 -0.80 24.05 26.55
C ALA A 108 0.40 24.43 25.65
N PHE A 109 0.42 25.64 25.09
CA PHE A 109 1.54 26.11 24.28
C PHE A 109 2.86 26.05 25.07
N ALA A 110 3.91 25.56 24.45
CA ALA A 110 5.23 25.33 25.06
C ALA A 110 5.24 24.36 26.26
N LYS A 111 4.15 23.61 26.50
CA LYS A 111 4.06 22.61 27.58
C LYS A 111 3.87 21.19 27.05
N VAL A 112 3.37 21.05 25.83
CA VAL A 112 3.18 19.75 25.18
C VAL A 112 3.67 19.82 23.74
N ALA A 113 4.23 18.72 23.25
CA ALA A 113 4.57 18.54 21.87
C ALA A 113 3.31 18.24 21.05
N ASN A 114 3.35 18.51 19.74
CA ASN A 114 2.21 18.45 18.86
C ASN A 114 2.36 17.31 17.83
N PRO A 115 1.52 16.27 17.89
CA PRO A 115 1.56 15.17 16.91
C PRO A 115 1.44 15.61 15.45
N ILE A 116 0.68 16.69 15.15
CA ILE A 116 0.60 17.23 13.78
C ILE A 116 1.94 17.79 13.33
N HIS A 117 2.67 18.47 14.22
CA HIS A 117 3.99 18.99 13.89
C HIS A 117 4.99 17.87 13.65
N ALA A 118 4.98 16.82 14.47
CA ALA A 118 5.81 15.64 14.27
C ALA A 118 5.51 14.96 12.93
N ALA A 119 4.23 14.73 12.61
CA ALA A 119 3.80 14.20 11.33
C ALA A 119 4.23 15.08 10.16
N GLY A 120 4.07 16.40 10.28
CA GLY A 120 4.50 17.36 9.26
C GLY A 120 6.02 17.35 9.01
N ARG A 121 6.83 17.28 10.07
CA ARG A 121 8.29 17.12 9.98
C ARG A 121 8.66 15.80 9.30
N ALA A 122 8.01 14.70 9.70
CA ALA A 122 8.22 13.38 9.09
C ALA A 122 7.91 13.40 7.58
N ILE A 123 6.77 13.97 7.17
CA ILE A 123 6.39 14.11 5.77
C ILE A 123 7.43 14.91 4.99
N ALA A 124 7.87 16.06 5.54
CA ALA A 124 8.87 16.90 4.88
C ALA A 124 10.20 16.15 4.67
N LYS A 125 10.68 15.44 5.70
CA LYS A 125 11.90 14.64 5.60
C LYS A 125 11.76 13.45 4.64
N ILE A 126 10.64 12.76 4.65
CA ILE A 126 10.35 11.68 3.70
C ILE A 126 10.35 12.21 2.27
N ALA A 127 9.76 13.37 2.01
CA ALA A 127 9.70 13.97 0.68
C ALA A 127 11.08 14.33 0.09
N GLU A 128 12.09 14.51 0.92
CA GLU A 128 13.48 14.81 0.51
C GLU A 128 14.30 13.56 0.18
N ILE A 129 13.78 12.35 0.46
CA ILE A 129 14.52 11.09 0.22
C ILE A 129 14.78 10.94 -1.27
N GLN A 130 16.04 10.66 -1.61
CA GLN A 130 16.45 10.35 -2.97
C GLN A 130 16.45 8.83 -3.17
N VAL A 131 15.86 8.39 -4.28
CA VAL A 131 15.77 6.99 -4.70
C VAL A 131 16.35 6.80 -6.09
N PRO A 132 16.87 5.62 -6.43
CA PRO A 132 17.34 5.33 -7.79
C PRO A 132 16.16 5.26 -8.77
N LYS A 133 16.45 5.53 -10.05
CA LYS A 133 15.52 5.26 -11.14
C LYS A 133 15.56 3.78 -11.55
N GLU A 134 16.76 3.18 -11.49
CA GLU A 134 17.02 1.77 -11.76
C GLU A 134 17.85 1.17 -10.61
N PRO A 135 17.36 0.10 -9.98
CA PRO A 135 16.04 -0.52 -10.19
C PRO A 135 14.92 0.46 -9.81
N MET A 136 13.77 0.38 -10.51
CA MET A 136 12.63 1.25 -10.24
C MET A 136 12.33 1.25 -8.73
N THR A 137 12.33 2.45 -8.15
CA THR A 137 12.07 2.63 -6.72
C THR A 137 11.22 3.89 -6.53
N THR A 138 10.10 3.78 -5.86
CA THR A 138 9.13 4.86 -5.68
C THR A 138 8.60 4.90 -4.26
N PHE A 139 8.12 6.06 -3.83
CA PHE A 139 7.42 6.21 -2.56
C PHE A 139 6.44 7.37 -2.62
N ALA A 140 5.44 7.33 -1.75
CA ALA A 140 4.53 8.43 -1.53
C ALA A 140 3.94 8.39 -0.11
N VAL A 141 3.83 9.54 0.54
CA VAL A 141 2.89 9.72 1.65
C VAL A 141 1.52 9.97 1.03
N THR A 142 0.58 9.09 1.28
CA THR A 142 -0.70 9.03 0.56
C THR A 142 -1.85 9.64 1.35
N THR A 143 -1.78 9.64 2.67
CA THR A 143 -2.81 10.22 3.53
C THR A 143 -2.20 10.88 4.75
N MET A 144 -2.88 11.93 5.21
CA MET A 144 -2.66 12.54 6.52
C MET A 144 -4.02 12.83 7.15
N GLN A 145 -4.21 12.44 8.39
CA GLN A 145 -5.44 12.67 9.14
C GLN A 145 -5.13 13.09 10.57
N ALA A 146 -5.73 14.18 11.02
CA ALA A 146 -5.60 14.67 12.40
C ALA A 146 -6.70 15.70 12.71
N GLY A 147 -7.20 15.68 13.96
CA GLY A 147 -8.16 16.66 14.45
C GLY A 147 -9.50 16.69 13.72
N SER A 148 -10.25 17.77 13.94
CA SER A 148 -11.45 18.09 13.17
C SER A 148 -11.42 19.58 12.80
N PHE A 149 -12.13 19.97 11.73
CA PHE A 149 -12.19 21.37 11.28
C PHE A 149 -12.82 22.30 12.31
N GLU A 150 -13.66 21.80 13.19
CA GLU A 150 -14.34 22.58 14.24
C GLU A 150 -13.44 22.83 15.45
N ALA A 151 -12.47 21.98 15.70
CA ALA A 151 -11.61 22.02 16.88
C ALA A 151 -10.35 22.89 16.68
N VAL A 152 -10.51 24.10 16.17
CA VAL A 152 -9.41 25.01 15.77
C VAL A 152 -8.48 25.48 16.90
N HIS A 153 -8.87 25.26 18.16
CA HIS A 153 -8.08 25.63 19.34
C HIS A 153 -7.48 24.41 20.07
N ALA A 154 -7.48 23.23 19.46
CA ALA A 154 -6.97 22.01 20.08
C ALA A 154 -5.61 21.62 19.51
N ILE A 155 -4.67 21.26 20.41
CA ILE A 155 -3.53 20.40 20.10
C ILE A 155 -4.10 18.98 20.21
N VAL A 156 -4.15 18.25 19.10
CA VAL A 156 -4.74 16.91 19.07
C VAL A 156 -3.81 15.87 19.69
N PRO A 157 -4.35 14.83 20.35
CA PRO A 157 -3.51 13.78 20.93
C PRO A 157 -2.97 12.78 19.91
N VAL A 158 -3.53 12.74 18.69
CA VAL A 158 -3.13 11.79 17.64
C VAL A 158 -3.09 12.47 16.28
N ALA A 159 -2.04 12.20 15.50
CA ALA A 159 -1.97 12.46 14.08
C ALA A 159 -1.57 11.18 13.34
N GLN A 160 -2.14 10.93 12.18
CA GLN A 160 -1.94 9.71 11.43
C GLN A 160 -1.45 10.04 10.02
N ILE A 161 -0.47 9.28 9.55
CA ILE A 161 -0.07 9.27 8.14
C ILE A 161 -0.09 7.85 7.59
N ARG A 162 -0.31 7.71 6.29
CA ARG A 162 -0.03 6.48 5.55
C ARG A 162 0.93 6.77 4.42
N PHE A 163 1.80 5.82 4.18
CA PHE A 163 2.72 5.87 3.06
C PHE A 163 2.89 4.49 2.43
N ASN A 164 3.20 4.52 1.15
CA ASN A 164 3.47 3.36 0.34
C ASN A 164 4.81 3.56 -0.36
N PHE A 165 5.60 2.51 -0.47
CA PHE A 165 6.82 2.52 -1.26
C PHE A 165 7.00 1.19 -1.98
N ARG A 166 7.65 1.24 -3.13
CA ARG A 166 7.79 0.13 -4.06
C ARG A 166 9.19 0.07 -4.63
N SER A 167 9.68 -1.13 -4.91
CA SER A 167 10.91 -1.33 -5.67
C SER A 167 10.90 -2.67 -6.39
N ASN A 168 11.58 -2.72 -7.55
CA ASN A 168 11.91 -3.97 -8.23
C ASN A 168 13.11 -4.69 -7.61
N SER A 169 13.74 -4.07 -6.58
CA SER A 169 14.84 -4.64 -5.81
C SER A 169 14.47 -4.74 -4.33
N GLN A 170 14.58 -5.93 -3.77
CA GLN A 170 14.35 -6.16 -2.35
C GLN A 170 15.36 -5.36 -1.49
N GLU A 171 16.60 -5.25 -1.94
CA GLU A 171 17.63 -4.48 -1.23
C GLU A 171 17.29 -2.99 -1.17
N GLU A 172 16.84 -2.39 -2.29
CA GLU A 172 16.43 -0.98 -2.33
C GLU A 172 15.15 -0.75 -1.51
N LEU A 173 14.24 -1.72 -1.49
CA LEU A 173 13.04 -1.67 -0.66
C LEU A 173 13.42 -1.56 0.83
N GLU A 174 14.34 -2.39 1.30
CA GLU A 174 14.82 -2.36 2.69
C GLU A 174 15.61 -1.09 3.03
N LYS A 175 16.44 -0.59 2.11
CA LYS A 175 17.14 0.68 2.28
C LYS A 175 16.16 1.85 2.40
N LEU A 176 15.13 1.86 1.55
CA LEU A 176 14.13 2.92 1.58
C LEU A 176 13.29 2.85 2.85
N ARG A 177 12.89 1.65 3.28
CA ARG A 177 12.22 1.43 4.56
C ARG A 177 13.02 2.07 5.70
N LYS A 178 14.32 1.75 5.77
CA LYS A 178 15.19 2.31 6.82
C LYS A 178 15.21 3.84 6.79
N LYS A 179 15.42 4.45 5.62
CA LYS A 179 15.45 5.91 5.48
C LYS A 179 14.14 6.57 5.93
N ILE A 180 13.00 5.98 5.60
CA ILE A 180 11.68 6.49 5.99
C ILE A 180 11.51 6.43 7.51
N PHE A 181 11.85 5.30 8.14
CA PHE A 181 11.73 5.17 9.60
C PHE A 181 12.74 6.05 10.34
N ASP A 182 13.98 6.18 9.85
CA ASP A 182 14.96 7.13 10.39
C ASP A 182 14.40 8.58 10.35
N ALA A 183 13.70 8.97 9.27
CA ALA A 183 13.07 10.29 9.14
C ALA A 183 11.90 10.48 10.14
N ILE A 184 11.13 9.43 10.42
CA ILE A 184 10.05 9.46 11.40
C ILE A 184 10.63 9.61 12.82
N ASP A 185 11.65 8.82 13.17
CA ASP A 185 12.34 8.89 14.46
C ASP A 185 12.93 10.27 14.72
N GLU A 186 13.62 10.82 13.71
CA GLU A 186 14.19 12.16 13.79
C GLU A 186 13.10 13.24 13.97
N ALA A 187 11.99 13.14 13.25
CA ALA A 187 10.87 14.06 13.37
C ALA A 187 10.24 14.06 14.76
N CYS A 188 10.06 12.88 15.35
CA CYS A 188 9.57 12.74 16.72
C CYS A 188 10.54 13.34 17.73
N LYS A 189 11.84 13.08 17.55
CA LYS A 189 12.90 13.62 18.37
C LYS A 189 12.94 15.16 18.31
N GLU A 190 12.96 15.76 17.11
CA GLU A 190 12.95 17.21 16.91
C GLU A 190 11.74 17.89 17.55
N GLU A 191 10.54 17.30 17.42
CA GLU A 191 9.34 17.87 18.02
C GLU A 191 9.39 17.77 19.54
N THR A 192 9.87 16.67 20.10
CA THR A 192 10.08 16.47 21.54
C THR A 192 11.10 17.48 22.09
N GLU A 193 12.28 17.59 21.47
CA GLU A 193 13.33 18.51 21.87
C GLU A 193 12.91 19.97 21.78
N ARG A 194 12.12 20.33 20.78
CA ARG A 194 11.61 21.70 20.58
C ARG A 194 10.84 22.21 21.78
N TRP A 195 10.16 21.35 22.50
CA TRP A 195 9.31 21.69 23.63
C TRP A 195 9.92 21.29 24.98
N GLY A 196 11.05 20.57 24.97
CA GLY A 196 11.70 20.07 26.18
C GLY A 196 10.91 18.99 26.92
N MET A 197 10.06 18.25 26.20
CA MET A 197 9.19 17.21 26.75
C MET A 197 9.33 15.94 25.91
N ASP A 198 9.52 14.81 26.57
CA ASP A 198 9.51 13.48 25.95
C ASP A 198 8.06 12.96 25.86
N THR A 199 7.30 13.50 24.91
CA THR A 199 5.86 13.23 24.83
C THR A 199 5.40 12.69 23.48
N ILE A 200 6.21 12.82 22.41
CA ILE A 200 5.86 12.26 21.11
C ILE A 200 6.38 10.84 21.00
N THR A 201 5.45 9.91 20.89
CA THR A 201 5.68 8.51 20.52
C THR A 201 4.92 8.18 19.25
N TYR A 202 5.18 7.02 18.66
CA TYR A 202 4.35 6.53 17.55
C TYR A 202 4.19 5.02 17.64
N ASP A 203 3.11 4.54 17.06
CA ASP A 203 2.93 3.13 16.73
C ASP A 203 2.88 2.93 15.21
N VAL A 204 3.17 1.70 14.80
CA VAL A 204 3.27 1.29 13.41
C VAL A 204 2.23 0.21 13.16
N LYS A 205 1.37 0.45 12.16
CA LYS A 205 0.51 -0.58 11.62
C LYS A 205 1.00 -0.97 10.23
N HIS A 206 1.41 -2.22 10.08
CA HIS A 206 1.81 -2.79 8.82
C HIS A 206 0.57 -3.20 8.04
N ILE A 207 0.35 -2.61 6.86
CA ILE A 207 -0.83 -2.84 6.04
C ILE A 207 -0.53 -3.85 4.94
N CYS A 208 0.60 -3.68 4.24
CA CYS A 208 1.00 -4.53 3.13
C CYS A 208 2.50 -4.77 3.16
N ASP A 209 2.89 -6.01 2.90
CA ASP A 209 4.30 -6.42 2.73
C ASP A 209 4.37 -7.52 1.67
N VAL A 210 4.86 -7.15 0.50
CA VAL A 210 5.08 -8.05 -0.63
C VAL A 210 6.50 -7.85 -1.10
N ASN A 211 7.25 -8.92 -1.16
CA ASN A 211 8.65 -8.88 -1.61
C ASN A 211 8.73 -8.64 -3.12
N ALA A 212 9.81 -7.98 -3.54
CA ALA A 212 10.19 -7.98 -4.94
C ALA A 212 10.56 -9.41 -5.37
N GLY A 213 10.15 -9.78 -6.56
CA GLY A 213 10.38 -11.13 -7.10
C GLY A 213 10.70 -11.11 -8.59
N HIS A 214 11.43 -12.13 -9.01
CA HIS A 214 11.71 -12.41 -10.41
C HIS A 214 11.46 -13.88 -10.65
N GLN A 215 10.87 -14.20 -11.79
CA GLN A 215 10.68 -15.57 -12.22
C GLN A 215 11.62 -15.85 -13.40
N ASP A 216 12.42 -16.91 -13.28
CA ASP A 216 13.32 -17.40 -14.32
C ASP A 216 12.58 -18.10 -15.46
#